data_7672cf6d03b05f85a9978e3fd831439e
#
_entry.id   7672cf6d03b05f85a9978e3fd831439e
#
_cell.length_a   1.000
_cell.length_b   1.000
_cell.length_c   1.000
_cell.angle_alpha   90.00
_cell.angle_beta   90.00
_cell.angle_gamma   90.00
#
_symmetry.space_group_name_H-M   'P 1'
#
loop_
_entity.id
_entity.type
_entity.pdbx_description
1 polymer ?
#
loop_
_entity_poly.entity_id
_entity_poly.type
_entity_poly.pdbx_seq_one_letter_code
_entity_poly.pdbx_strand_id
1 'polypeptide(L)'
;MDLSPYFREAGSGEGVVCLHSNASTSAQWRSLMERLSSRFHVFAPDSLGAGKSPAWPTGQAVGLIDEVALLDPVFTQAGSPLTLVGHSYGGAVALIAALAHPKMVRALVLYEPTLFSLLEEEAPGQDAANGIREAATDAAASIDADNPSAAAARFIDYWM
;
A
#
# COMPACT_ATOMS: atom_id res chain seq x y z
N MET A 1 -17.93 -7.00 -9.78
CA MET A 1 -18.03 -5.82 -8.91
C MET A 1 -17.07 -4.79 -9.46
N ASP A 2 -17.52 -3.59 -9.67
CA ASP A 2 -16.62 -2.49 -10.02
C ASP A 2 -15.89 -2.07 -8.74
N LEU A 3 -14.63 -2.48 -8.62
CA LEU A 3 -13.78 -2.19 -7.46
C LEU A 3 -13.03 -0.88 -7.73
N SER A 4 -13.74 0.24 -7.83
CA SER A 4 -13.10 1.54 -7.94
C SER A 4 -12.64 2.03 -6.57
N PRO A 5 -11.36 2.41 -6.40
CA PRO A 5 -10.86 2.94 -5.14
C PRO A 5 -11.37 4.36 -4.91
N TYR A 6 -11.60 4.70 -3.65
CA TYR A 6 -11.68 6.11 -3.28
C TYR A 6 -10.29 6.73 -3.35
N PHE A 7 -10.18 7.96 -3.83
CA PHE A 7 -8.93 8.72 -3.80
C PHE A 7 -9.17 10.21 -3.55
N ARG A 8 -8.13 10.85 -3.05
CA ARG A 8 -8.01 12.32 -3.03
C ARG A 8 -7.23 12.75 -4.25
N GLU A 9 -7.56 13.92 -4.75
CA GLU A 9 -6.96 14.52 -5.94
C GLU A 9 -6.66 15.99 -5.70
N ALA A 10 -5.53 16.49 -6.20
CA ALA A 10 -5.16 17.88 -6.11
C ALA A 10 -4.16 18.28 -7.19
N GLY A 11 -4.27 19.53 -7.68
CA GLY A 11 -3.33 20.13 -8.63
C GLY A 11 -3.56 19.69 -10.07
N SER A 12 -2.55 19.95 -10.90
CA SER A 12 -2.52 19.60 -12.32
C SER A 12 -1.07 19.47 -12.80
N GLY A 13 -0.87 18.80 -13.94
CA GLY A 13 0.46 18.56 -14.50
C GLY A 13 0.83 17.08 -14.52
N GLU A 14 2.12 16.77 -14.32
CA GLU A 14 2.60 15.37 -14.30
C GLU A 14 2.01 14.60 -13.11
N GLY A 15 1.61 13.35 -13.34
CA GLY A 15 0.97 12.50 -12.34
C GLY A 15 1.91 12.05 -11.22
N VAL A 16 1.43 12.17 -9.97
CA VAL A 16 2.06 11.62 -8.77
C VAL A 16 1.01 10.83 -8.01
N VAL A 17 1.23 9.54 -7.77
CA VAL A 17 0.33 8.68 -7.00
C VAL A 17 0.98 8.31 -5.68
N CYS A 18 0.31 8.64 -4.57
CA CYS A 18 0.80 8.49 -3.21
C CYS A 18 0.07 7.36 -2.48
N LEU A 19 0.75 6.27 -2.18
CA LEU A 19 0.22 5.05 -1.57
C LEU A 19 0.55 5.02 -0.07
N HIS A 20 -0.49 4.96 0.76
CA HIS A 20 -0.37 5.06 2.23
C HIS A 20 0.09 3.77 2.89
N SER A 21 0.55 3.86 4.14
CA SER A 21 0.93 2.71 4.97
C SER A 21 -0.29 1.90 5.45
N ASN A 22 -0.05 0.71 5.99
CA ASN A 22 -1.07 -0.04 6.73
C ASN A 22 -1.65 0.80 7.87
N ALA A 23 -2.87 0.46 8.28
CA ALA A 23 -3.62 1.16 9.33
C ALA A 23 -3.73 2.69 9.10
N SER A 24 -3.71 3.12 7.85
CA SER A 24 -3.78 4.52 7.43
C SER A 24 -4.79 4.71 6.30
N THR A 25 -4.82 5.88 5.68
CA THR A 25 -5.68 6.21 4.54
C THR A 25 -4.99 7.27 3.68
N SER A 26 -5.60 7.65 2.56
CA SER A 26 -5.21 8.78 1.74
C SER A 26 -4.97 10.09 2.53
N ALA A 27 -5.54 10.20 3.73
CA ALA A 27 -5.34 11.34 4.61
C ALA A 27 -3.88 11.54 5.06
N GLN A 28 -3.07 10.47 5.07
CA GLN A 28 -1.65 10.53 5.36
C GLN A 28 -0.92 11.56 4.48
N TRP A 29 -1.35 11.70 3.25
CA TRP A 29 -0.65 12.46 2.22
C TRP A 29 -1.10 13.93 2.08
N ARG A 30 -2.04 14.41 2.92
CA ARG A 30 -2.60 15.77 2.80
C ARG A 30 -1.53 16.86 2.69
N SER A 31 -0.58 16.89 3.62
CA SER A 31 0.47 17.91 3.63
C SER A 31 1.42 17.82 2.42
N LEU A 32 1.69 16.60 1.94
CA LEU A 32 2.49 16.39 0.74
C LEU A 32 1.71 16.86 -0.50
N MET A 33 0.43 16.50 -0.61
CA MET A 33 -0.45 16.94 -1.69
C MET A 33 -0.53 18.45 -1.78
N GLU A 34 -0.71 19.14 -0.65
CA GLU A 34 -0.73 20.62 -0.59
C GLU A 34 0.57 21.24 -1.15
N ARG A 35 1.72 20.65 -0.83
CA ARG A 35 3.03 21.12 -1.30
C ARG A 35 3.28 20.85 -2.78
N LEU A 36 2.79 19.72 -3.29
CA LEU A 36 3.04 19.28 -4.66
C LEU A 36 2.02 19.80 -5.66
N SER A 37 0.79 20.13 -5.23
CA SER A 37 -0.34 20.46 -6.11
C SER A 37 -0.14 21.70 -6.99
N SER A 38 0.81 22.58 -6.65
CA SER A 38 1.17 23.73 -7.49
C SER A 38 1.95 23.36 -8.75
N ARG A 39 2.49 22.12 -8.84
CA ARG A 39 3.38 21.66 -9.91
C ARG A 39 3.00 20.30 -10.49
N PHE A 40 2.25 19.50 -9.75
CA PHE A 40 1.94 18.12 -10.08
C PHE A 40 0.44 17.85 -9.92
N HIS A 41 -0.05 16.86 -10.67
CA HIS A 41 -1.37 16.30 -10.46
C HIS A 41 -1.24 15.11 -9.50
N VAL A 42 -1.65 15.32 -8.26
CA VAL A 42 -1.40 14.38 -7.15
C VAL A 42 -2.65 13.60 -6.81
N PHE A 43 -2.52 12.28 -6.76
CA PHE A 43 -3.55 11.33 -6.37
C PHE A 43 -3.13 10.60 -5.10
N ALA A 44 -4.03 10.42 -4.18
CA ALA A 44 -3.81 9.60 -2.99
C ALA A 44 -5.01 8.66 -2.82
N PRO A 45 -4.94 7.42 -3.31
CA PRO A 45 -5.98 6.42 -3.13
C PRO A 45 -5.97 5.83 -1.72
N ASP A 46 -7.13 5.34 -1.28
CA ASP A 46 -7.27 4.43 -0.17
C ASP A 46 -7.09 2.99 -0.69
N SER A 47 -6.28 2.17 -0.02
CA SER A 47 -6.12 0.74 -0.30
C SER A 47 -7.41 -0.04 -0.03
N LEU A 48 -7.51 -1.29 -0.50
CA LEU A 48 -8.61 -2.19 -0.16
C LEU A 48 -8.79 -2.30 1.37
N GLY A 49 -10.03 -2.22 1.83
CA GLY A 49 -10.36 -2.27 3.25
C GLY A 49 -9.97 -1.04 4.07
N ALA A 50 -9.37 -0.01 3.45
CA ALA A 50 -8.99 1.21 4.11
C ALA A 50 -9.91 2.38 3.71
N GLY A 51 -10.12 3.30 4.64
CA GLY A 51 -10.81 4.56 4.40
C GLY A 51 -12.19 4.39 3.79
N LYS A 52 -12.34 4.83 2.54
CA LYS A 52 -13.60 4.76 1.78
C LYS A 52 -13.55 3.78 0.60
N SER A 53 -12.42 3.10 0.40
CA SER A 53 -12.30 2.08 -0.64
C SER A 53 -13.09 0.81 -0.29
N PRO A 54 -13.40 -0.05 -1.28
CA PRO A 54 -14.11 -1.29 -1.04
C PRO A 54 -13.44 -2.16 0.03
N ALA A 55 -14.24 -2.91 0.77
CA ALA A 55 -13.73 -3.89 1.72
C ALA A 55 -12.99 -5.03 0.99
N TRP A 56 -12.11 -5.71 1.70
CA TRP A 56 -11.48 -6.94 1.22
C TRP A 56 -12.54 -7.97 0.83
N PRO A 57 -12.37 -8.66 -0.31
CA PRO A 57 -13.27 -9.74 -0.69
C PRO A 57 -13.23 -10.86 0.37
N THR A 58 -14.38 -11.26 0.88
CA THR A 58 -14.48 -12.36 1.84
C THR A 58 -14.13 -13.70 1.16
N GLY A 59 -13.35 -14.52 1.85
CA GLY A 59 -13.02 -15.88 1.39
C GLY A 59 -11.96 -15.95 0.27
N GLN A 60 -11.30 -14.85 -0.06
CA GLN A 60 -10.19 -14.83 -1.01
C GLN A 60 -8.92 -14.28 -0.35
N ALA A 61 -7.79 -14.90 -0.63
CA ALA A 61 -6.50 -14.30 -0.32
C ALA A 61 -6.27 -13.13 -1.28
N VAL A 62 -5.97 -11.96 -0.74
CA VAL A 62 -5.67 -10.75 -1.51
C VAL A 62 -4.18 -10.48 -1.42
N GLY A 63 -3.53 -10.38 -2.58
CA GLY A 63 -2.11 -10.08 -2.68
C GLY A 63 -1.82 -8.64 -3.12
N LEU A 64 -0.55 -8.27 -3.14
CA LEU A 64 -0.13 -6.94 -3.59
C LEU A 64 -0.53 -6.66 -5.05
N ILE A 65 -0.63 -7.69 -5.89
CA ILE A 65 -1.06 -7.53 -7.28
C ILE A 65 -2.54 -7.15 -7.40
N ASP A 66 -3.37 -7.58 -6.45
CA ASP A 66 -4.79 -7.20 -6.42
C ASP A 66 -4.95 -5.73 -6.03
N GLU A 67 -4.10 -5.24 -5.12
CA GLU A 67 -4.00 -3.80 -4.82
C GLU A 67 -3.57 -2.99 -6.05
N VAL A 68 -2.61 -3.49 -6.83
CA VAL A 68 -2.20 -2.83 -8.08
C VAL A 68 -3.36 -2.76 -9.06
N ALA A 69 -4.12 -3.85 -9.23
CA ALA A 69 -5.29 -3.87 -10.11
C ALA A 69 -6.39 -2.88 -9.67
N LEU A 70 -6.58 -2.70 -8.34
CA LEU A 70 -7.48 -1.68 -7.80
C LEU A 70 -7.06 -0.27 -8.25
N LEU A 71 -5.76 -0.02 -8.43
CA LEU A 71 -5.22 1.30 -8.76
C LEU A 71 -5.28 1.65 -10.25
N ASP A 72 -5.62 0.72 -11.14
CA ASP A 72 -5.67 0.96 -12.60
C ASP A 72 -6.50 2.21 -12.99
N PRO A 73 -7.68 2.47 -12.41
CA PRO A 73 -8.44 3.68 -12.70
C PRO A 73 -7.69 4.97 -12.29
N VAL A 74 -6.96 4.91 -11.16
CA VAL A 74 -6.16 6.04 -10.66
C VAL A 74 -4.96 6.28 -11.58
N PHE A 75 -4.25 5.22 -11.99
CA PHE A 75 -3.14 5.32 -12.92
C PHE A 75 -3.57 5.88 -14.27
N THR A 76 -4.73 5.48 -14.76
CA THR A 76 -5.30 6.01 -16.01
C THR A 76 -5.53 7.52 -15.91
N GLN A 77 -6.06 8.01 -14.79
CA GLN A 77 -6.31 9.43 -14.56
C GLN A 77 -5.02 10.23 -14.31
N ALA A 78 -4.04 9.63 -13.61
CA ALA A 78 -2.75 10.26 -13.36
C ALA A 78 -1.92 10.41 -14.66
N GLY A 79 -2.22 9.63 -15.68
CA GLY A 79 -1.51 9.65 -16.95
C GLY A 79 -0.17 8.91 -16.91
N SER A 80 0.56 8.96 -18.05
CA SER A 80 1.83 8.26 -18.19
C SER A 80 2.81 9.18 -18.95
N PRO A 81 4.09 9.25 -18.48
CA PRO A 81 4.67 8.60 -17.30
C PRO A 81 4.29 9.29 -15.99
N LEU A 82 4.22 8.53 -14.91
CA LEU A 82 3.92 9.02 -13.57
C LEU A 82 5.00 8.67 -12.53
N THR A 83 4.93 9.33 -11.38
CA THR A 83 5.77 9.03 -10.20
C THR A 83 4.93 8.34 -9.13
N LEU A 84 5.45 7.24 -8.55
CA LEU A 84 4.85 6.60 -7.39
C LEU A 84 5.58 7.02 -6.11
N VAL A 85 4.82 7.36 -5.08
CA VAL A 85 5.31 7.63 -3.73
C VAL A 85 4.66 6.60 -2.81
N GLY A 86 5.44 5.81 -2.10
CA GLY A 86 4.89 4.75 -1.25
C GLY A 86 5.51 4.73 0.14
N HIS A 87 4.68 4.56 1.16
CA HIS A 87 5.13 4.38 2.54
C HIS A 87 4.74 2.99 3.03
N SER A 88 5.72 2.27 3.61
CA SER A 88 5.51 0.95 4.23
C SER A 88 4.80 -0.02 3.26
N TYR A 89 3.60 -0.50 3.59
CA TYR A 89 2.76 -1.32 2.70
C TYR A 89 2.54 -0.67 1.32
N GLY A 90 2.23 0.64 1.28
CA GLY A 90 2.12 1.37 0.03
C GLY A 90 3.43 1.42 -0.77
N GLY A 91 4.57 1.31 -0.09
CA GLY A 91 5.88 1.15 -0.73
C GLY A 91 6.02 -0.21 -1.42
N ALA A 92 5.54 -1.29 -0.79
CA ALA A 92 5.50 -2.61 -1.41
C ALA A 92 4.57 -2.63 -2.64
N VAL A 93 3.37 -2.06 -2.53
CA VAL A 93 2.43 -1.93 -3.66
C VAL A 93 3.05 -1.13 -4.80
N ALA A 94 3.76 -0.01 -4.50
CA ALA A 94 4.45 0.81 -5.50
C ALA A 94 5.53 0.02 -6.26
N LEU A 95 6.29 -0.83 -5.58
CA LEU A 95 7.29 -1.69 -6.20
C LEU A 95 6.66 -2.71 -7.15
N ILE A 96 5.60 -3.39 -6.72
CA ILE A 96 4.87 -4.34 -7.58
C ILE A 96 4.23 -3.62 -8.76
N ALA A 97 3.65 -2.44 -8.56
CA ALA A 97 3.10 -1.63 -9.65
C ALA A 97 4.16 -1.24 -10.69
N ALA A 98 5.36 -0.85 -10.23
CA ALA A 98 6.46 -0.52 -11.14
C ALA A 98 6.94 -1.73 -11.94
N LEU A 99 6.95 -2.93 -11.36
CA LEU A 99 7.28 -4.18 -12.07
C LEU A 99 6.19 -4.56 -13.08
N ALA A 100 4.91 -4.39 -12.71
CA ALA A 100 3.78 -4.69 -13.60
C ALA A 100 3.67 -3.68 -14.76
N HIS A 101 4.02 -2.41 -14.52
CA HIS A 101 3.85 -1.31 -15.47
C HIS A 101 5.15 -0.50 -15.72
N PRO A 102 6.27 -1.13 -16.17
CA PRO A 102 7.59 -0.50 -16.25
C PRO A 102 7.67 0.69 -17.21
N LYS A 103 6.75 0.79 -18.17
CA LYS A 103 6.69 1.93 -19.12
C LYS A 103 5.89 3.11 -18.57
N MET A 104 5.04 2.86 -17.59
CA MET A 104 4.19 3.87 -16.96
C MET A 104 4.91 4.58 -15.82
N VAL A 105 5.71 3.85 -15.04
CA VAL A 105 6.36 4.39 -13.85
C VAL A 105 7.71 4.99 -14.21
N ARG A 106 7.82 6.33 -14.10
CA ARG A 106 9.07 7.07 -14.33
C ARG A 106 9.98 7.06 -13.12
N ALA A 107 9.43 7.15 -11.92
CA ALA A 107 10.19 7.23 -10.69
C ALA A 107 9.43 6.62 -9.51
N LEU A 108 10.20 6.11 -8.55
CA LEU A 108 9.73 5.63 -7.25
C LEU A 108 10.34 6.48 -6.14
N VAL A 109 9.53 6.91 -5.20
CA VAL A 109 9.94 7.50 -3.93
C VAL A 109 9.40 6.62 -2.81
N LEU A 110 10.28 5.93 -2.12
CA LEU A 110 9.91 4.91 -1.13
C LEU A 110 10.37 5.34 0.26
N TYR A 111 9.46 5.25 1.20
CA TYR A 111 9.72 5.45 2.61
C TYR A 111 9.40 4.14 3.37
N GLU A 112 10.46 3.50 3.89
CA GLU A 112 10.40 2.23 4.65
C GLU A 112 9.51 1.15 3.98
N PRO A 113 9.76 0.76 2.71
CA PRO A 113 8.92 -0.21 2.02
C PRO A 113 9.00 -1.59 2.68
N THR A 114 7.86 -2.26 2.84
CA THR A 114 7.76 -3.56 3.53
C THR A 114 7.55 -4.71 2.55
N LEU A 115 8.63 -5.20 1.94
CA LEU A 115 8.65 -6.44 1.16
C LEU A 115 9.42 -7.52 1.94
N PHE A 116 8.78 -8.08 2.98
CA PHE A 116 9.41 -9.05 3.89
C PHE A 116 9.83 -10.35 3.21
N SER A 117 9.21 -10.74 2.09
CA SER A 117 9.64 -11.89 1.29
C SER A 117 11.09 -11.76 0.81
N LEU A 118 11.58 -10.55 0.54
CA LEU A 118 12.97 -10.34 0.17
C LEU A 118 13.93 -10.66 1.32
N LEU A 119 13.53 -10.42 2.58
CA LEU A 119 14.36 -10.79 3.74
C LEU A 119 14.46 -12.31 3.88
N GLU A 120 13.41 -13.04 3.52
CA GLU A 120 13.42 -14.50 3.57
C GLU A 120 14.31 -15.11 2.49
N GLU A 121 14.35 -14.50 1.31
CA GLU A 121 15.16 -14.97 0.18
C GLU A 121 16.65 -14.59 0.35
N GLU A 122 16.94 -13.35 0.73
CA GLU A 122 18.31 -12.82 0.81
C GLU A 122 19.04 -13.19 2.12
N ALA A 123 18.28 -13.36 3.21
CA ALA A 123 18.84 -13.60 4.54
C ALA A 123 17.99 -14.60 5.36
N PRO A 124 17.85 -15.85 4.89
CA PRO A 124 17.04 -16.85 5.56
C PRO A 124 17.54 -17.10 6.99
N GLY A 125 16.63 -17.06 7.96
CA GLY A 125 16.94 -17.35 9.36
C GLY A 125 17.47 -16.17 10.18
N GLN A 126 17.49 -14.95 9.66
CA GLN A 126 17.79 -13.76 10.47
C GLN A 126 16.61 -13.40 11.37
N ASP A 127 16.93 -12.85 12.56
CA ASP A 127 15.95 -12.51 13.60
C ASP A 127 14.84 -11.58 13.10
N ALA A 128 15.15 -10.63 12.21
CA ALA A 128 14.17 -9.71 11.64
C ALA A 128 13.11 -10.43 10.80
N ALA A 129 13.49 -11.42 9.97
CA ALA A 129 12.54 -12.21 9.19
C ALA A 129 11.70 -13.12 10.09
N ASN A 130 12.29 -13.68 11.15
CA ASN A 130 11.58 -14.51 12.10
C ASN A 130 10.54 -13.72 12.90
N GLY A 131 10.88 -12.53 13.39
CA GLY A 131 9.98 -11.70 14.18
C GLY A 131 8.72 -11.31 13.42
N ILE A 132 8.82 -10.90 12.16
CA ILE A 132 7.62 -10.56 11.36
C ILE A 132 6.79 -11.81 11.02
N ARG A 133 7.44 -12.95 10.77
CA ARG A 133 6.74 -14.21 10.51
C ARG A 133 5.94 -14.66 11.72
N GLU A 134 6.53 -14.60 12.92
CA GLU A 134 5.84 -14.90 14.19
C GLU A 134 4.66 -13.96 14.40
N ALA A 135 4.85 -12.64 14.26
CA ALA A 135 3.79 -11.66 14.41
C ALA A 135 2.63 -11.90 13.43
N ALA A 136 2.94 -12.22 12.16
CA ALA A 136 1.94 -12.53 11.15
C ALA A 136 1.18 -13.82 11.46
N THR A 137 1.89 -14.87 11.91
CA THR A 137 1.30 -16.17 12.28
C THR A 137 0.35 -16.02 13.48
N ASP A 138 0.78 -15.31 14.51
CA ASP A 138 -0.01 -15.07 15.73
C ASP A 138 -1.27 -14.23 15.41
N ALA A 139 -1.12 -13.20 14.56
CA ALA A 139 -2.23 -12.38 14.13
C ALA A 139 -3.25 -13.19 13.29
N ALA A 140 -2.77 -14.04 12.37
CA ALA A 140 -3.63 -14.92 11.58
C ALA A 140 -4.40 -15.91 12.47
N ALA A 141 -3.73 -16.56 13.41
CA ALA A 141 -4.36 -17.47 14.37
C ALA A 141 -5.43 -16.77 15.23
N SER A 142 -5.20 -15.50 15.58
CA SER A 142 -6.16 -14.69 16.33
C SER A 142 -7.41 -14.37 15.49
N ILE A 143 -7.24 -14.10 14.19
CA ILE A 143 -8.34 -13.87 13.25
C ILE A 143 -9.16 -15.15 13.06
N ASP A 144 -8.49 -16.31 12.87
CA ASP A 144 -9.14 -17.61 12.73
C ASP A 144 -9.95 -18.01 13.99
N ALA A 145 -9.54 -17.53 15.15
CA ALA A 145 -10.25 -17.67 16.43
C ALA A 145 -11.34 -16.60 16.64
N ASP A 146 -11.71 -15.83 15.62
CA ASP A 146 -12.70 -14.73 15.68
C ASP A 146 -12.34 -13.65 16.74
N ASN A 147 -11.04 -13.39 16.90
CA ASN A 147 -10.52 -12.38 17.84
C ASN A 147 -9.67 -11.31 17.13
N PRO A 148 -10.28 -10.43 16.33
CA PRO A 148 -9.56 -9.38 15.60
C PRO A 148 -8.84 -8.37 16.52
N SER A 149 -9.33 -8.20 17.76
CA SER A 149 -8.67 -7.32 18.72
C SER A 149 -7.31 -7.85 19.16
N ALA A 150 -7.18 -9.16 19.36
CA ALA A 150 -5.88 -9.77 19.68
C ALA A 150 -4.92 -9.71 18.47
N ALA A 151 -5.43 -9.91 17.25
CA ALA A 151 -4.64 -9.74 16.04
C ALA A 151 -4.09 -8.31 15.91
N ALA A 152 -4.93 -7.30 16.13
CA ALA A 152 -4.52 -5.90 16.11
C ALA A 152 -3.49 -5.58 17.20
N ALA A 153 -3.69 -6.07 18.44
CA ALA A 153 -2.74 -5.89 19.53
C ALA A 153 -1.38 -6.51 19.18
N ARG A 154 -1.35 -7.75 18.65
CA ARG A 154 -0.11 -8.42 18.25
C ARG A 154 0.65 -7.66 17.17
N PHE A 155 -0.06 -7.07 16.20
CA PHE A 155 0.53 -6.25 15.18
C PHE A 155 1.14 -4.96 15.75
N ILE A 156 0.41 -4.29 16.64
CA ILE A 156 0.88 -3.06 17.31
C ILE A 156 2.12 -3.34 18.16
N ASP A 157 2.10 -4.40 18.96
CA ASP A 157 3.22 -4.79 19.84
C ASP A 157 4.51 -5.12 19.06
N TYR A 158 4.38 -5.58 17.82
CA TYR A 158 5.55 -5.83 16.98
C TYR A 158 6.21 -4.54 16.47
N TRP A 159 5.43 -3.48 16.24
CA TRP A 159 5.93 -2.25 15.64
C TRP A 159 6.26 -1.13 16.63
N MET A 160 5.81 -1.24 17.88
CA MET A 160 5.96 -0.20 18.90
C MET A 160 6.68 -0.69 20.15
#